data_5f57b3e1a1965842cbcf1433e711ba59
#
_entry.id   5f57b3e1a1965842cbcf1433e711ba59
#
_cell.length_a   1.000
_cell.length_b   1.000
_cell.length_c   1.000
_cell.angle_alpha   90.00
_cell.angle_beta   90.00
_cell.angle_gamma   90.00
#
_symmetry.space_group_name_H-M   'P 1'
#
loop_
_entity.id
_entity.type
_entity.pdbx_description
1 polymer ?
#
loop_
_entity_poly.entity_id
_entity_poly.type
_entity_poly.pdbx_seq_one_letter_code
_entity_poly.pdbx_strand_id
1 'polypeptide(L)'
;MPIQTPICDFGKKALPFELKSTENKIITLDNIKGENGTLIMFICNHCPYVKAVTKEIVEDCNELKKIGINSVAICSNDFVNYPDDSFENMIKFANNNQFSFPYLHDDTQEIAKSYDAVCTPDFFGYNKNLELQYRGRLRELKKFVPVTDGKSDLFKAMSQIAETGKGPQNQIPSAGCGIKWKFD
;
A
#
# COMPACT_ATOMS: atom_id res chain seq x y z
N MET A 1 -18.27 -9.09 -5.33
CA MET A 1 -18.35 -7.83 -4.57
C MET A 1 -16.97 -7.47 -4.06
N PRO A 2 -16.60 -6.20 -3.97
CA PRO A 2 -15.32 -5.81 -3.40
C PRO A 2 -15.26 -6.18 -1.92
N ILE A 3 -14.05 -6.52 -1.46
CA ILE A 3 -13.75 -6.70 -0.03
C ILE A 3 -13.36 -5.34 0.53
N GLN A 4 -13.87 -5.03 1.71
CA GLN A 4 -13.48 -3.83 2.45
C GLN A 4 -12.47 -4.18 3.53
N THR A 5 -11.54 -3.26 3.78
CA THR A 5 -10.58 -3.40 4.87
C THR A 5 -11.28 -3.21 6.22
N PRO A 6 -10.73 -3.82 7.30
CA PRO A 6 -11.14 -3.49 8.66
C PRO A 6 -10.89 -2.00 8.98
N ILE A 7 -11.46 -1.53 10.07
CA ILE A 7 -11.12 -0.22 10.64
C ILE A 7 -9.68 -0.20 11.16
N CYS A 8 -9.12 1.00 11.25
CA CYS A 8 -7.76 1.20 11.75
C CYS A 8 -7.61 0.72 13.21
N ASP A 9 -6.67 -0.18 13.45
CA ASP A 9 -6.24 -0.59 14.79
C ASP A 9 -5.13 0.35 15.26
N PHE A 10 -5.52 1.50 15.78
CA PHE A 10 -4.60 2.57 16.18
C PHE A 10 -3.52 2.08 17.15
N GLY A 11 -2.28 2.37 16.82
CA GLY A 11 -1.12 2.04 17.63
C GLY A 11 -0.53 0.65 17.38
N LYS A 12 -1.17 -0.18 16.55
CA LYS A 12 -0.62 -1.49 16.19
C LYS A 12 0.73 -1.30 15.50
N LYS A 13 1.75 -1.98 16.00
CA LYS A 13 3.12 -1.87 15.47
C LYS A 13 3.25 -2.53 14.10
N ALA A 14 3.98 -1.87 13.19
CA ALA A 14 4.43 -2.50 11.96
C ALA A 14 5.34 -3.69 12.28
N LEU A 15 5.22 -4.74 11.49
CA LEU A 15 6.01 -5.96 11.66
C LEU A 15 7.19 -5.96 10.68
N PRO A 16 8.34 -6.51 11.06
CA PRO A 16 9.49 -6.57 10.18
C PRO A 16 9.21 -7.45 8.97
N PHE A 17 9.83 -7.11 7.86
CA PHE A 17 9.84 -7.93 6.66
C PHE A 17 11.21 -7.84 5.97
N GLU A 18 11.48 -8.83 5.15
CA GLU A 18 12.64 -8.89 4.29
C GLU A 18 12.20 -9.51 2.97
N LEU A 19 12.05 -8.68 1.93
CA LEU A 19 11.46 -9.08 0.65
C LEU A 19 12.31 -8.56 -0.52
N LYS A 20 12.23 -9.30 -1.62
CA LYS A 20 12.91 -8.92 -2.88
C LYS A 20 12.11 -7.87 -3.63
N SER A 21 12.77 -6.79 -4.02
CA SER A 21 12.18 -5.74 -4.85
C SER A 21 12.29 -6.06 -6.34
N THR A 22 11.51 -5.35 -7.14
CA THR A 22 11.59 -5.41 -8.62
C THR A 22 12.93 -4.95 -9.18
N GLU A 23 13.78 -4.33 -8.37
CA GLU A 23 15.16 -3.97 -8.71
C GLU A 23 16.18 -5.03 -8.26
N ASN A 24 15.71 -6.23 -7.89
CA ASN A 24 16.53 -7.35 -7.38
C ASN A 24 17.34 -7.03 -6.12
N LYS A 25 16.82 -6.12 -5.28
CA LYS A 25 17.41 -5.79 -3.98
C LYS A 25 16.54 -6.38 -2.88
N ILE A 26 17.18 -6.84 -1.79
CA ILE A 26 16.46 -7.22 -0.59
C ILE A 26 16.18 -5.96 0.23
N ILE A 27 14.91 -5.74 0.54
CA ILE A 27 14.43 -4.55 1.24
C ILE A 27 13.78 -4.97 2.55
N THR A 28 14.17 -4.32 3.63
CA THR A 28 13.59 -4.53 4.97
C THR A 28 12.76 -3.33 5.38
N LEU A 29 11.91 -3.50 6.41
CA LEU A 29 11.18 -2.39 7.01
C LEU A 29 12.12 -1.28 7.47
N ASP A 30 13.25 -1.63 8.09
CA ASP A 30 14.25 -0.64 8.53
C ASP A 30 14.86 0.17 7.37
N ASN A 31 14.99 -0.43 6.19
CA ASN A 31 15.51 0.27 5.02
C ASN A 31 14.54 1.35 4.51
N ILE A 32 13.24 1.16 4.70
CA ILE A 32 12.22 2.02 4.07
C ILE A 32 11.45 2.90 5.05
N LYS A 33 11.65 2.74 6.34
CA LYS A 33 10.96 3.60 7.31
C LYS A 33 11.34 5.07 7.11
N GLY A 34 10.34 5.93 7.11
CA GLY A 34 10.51 7.36 6.93
C GLY A 34 10.75 8.10 8.25
N GLU A 35 11.36 9.27 8.15
CA GLU A 35 11.65 10.12 9.32
C GLU A 35 10.38 10.54 10.06
N ASN A 36 9.31 10.84 9.32
CA ASN A 36 8.04 11.32 9.87
C ASN A 36 6.88 10.33 9.70
N GLY A 37 7.12 9.18 9.09
CA GLY A 37 6.14 8.13 8.92
C GLY A 37 6.45 7.22 7.74
N THR A 38 5.66 6.16 7.62
CA THR A 38 5.84 5.13 6.59
C THR A 38 4.49 4.67 6.06
N LEU A 39 4.37 4.57 4.74
CA LEU A 39 3.21 4.04 4.07
C LEU A 39 3.53 2.66 3.47
N ILE A 40 2.80 1.64 3.91
CA ILE A 40 2.89 0.28 3.36
C ILE A 40 1.60 -0.03 2.60
N MET A 41 1.72 -0.44 1.35
CA MET A 41 0.59 -0.67 0.46
C MET A 41 0.63 -2.10 -0.07
N PHE A 42 -0.47 -2.85 0.11
CA PHE A 42 -0.64 -4.11 -0.59
C PHE A 42 -1.39 -3.84 -1.89
N ILE A 43 -0.72 -4.10 -3.01
CA ILE A 43 -1.26 -3.89 -4.36
C ILE A 43 -0.93 -5.09 -5.25
N CYS A 44 -1.54 -5.15 -6.42
CA CYS A 44 -1.20 -6.13 -7.45
C CYS A 44 -1.28 -5.48 -8.83
N ASN A 45 -0.91 -6.22 -9.87
CA ASN A 45 -0.77 -5.65 -11.21
C ASN A 45 -2.08 -5.63 -12.01
N HIS A 46 -3.03 -6.50 -11.69
CA HIS A 46 -4.23 -6.70 -12.52
C HIS A 46 -5.52 -6.17 -11.89
N CYS A 47 -5.52 -5.81 -10.61
CA CYS A 47 -6.73 -5.36 -9.92
C CYS A 47 -7.25 -4.03 -10.49
N PRO A 48 -8.51 -3.94 -10.92
CA PRO A 48 -9.07 -2.70 -11.47
C PRO A 48 -9.13 -1.57 -10.43
N TYR A 49 -9.29 -1.89 -9.15
CA TYR A 49 -9.25 -0.90 -8.07
C TYR A 49 -7.84 -0.30 -7.91
N VAL A 50 -6.80 -1.10 -8.06
CA VAL A 50 -5.41 -0.62 -8.06
C VAL A 50 -5.14 0.23 -9.29
N LYS A 51 -5.49 -0.28 -10.48
CA LYS A 51 -5.27 0.44 -11.75
C LYS A 51 -5.94 1.81 -11.76
N ALA A 52 -7.13 1.91 -11.18
CA ALA A 52 -7.87 3.17 -11.10
C ALA A 52 -7.13 4.26 -10.32
N VAL A 53 -6.31 3.90 -9.34
CA VAL A 53 -5.62 4.85 -8.45
C VAL A 53 -4.11 4.85 -8.58
N THR A 54 -3.52 4.01 -9.44
CA THR A 54 -2.06 3.84 -9.54
C THR A 54 -1.34 5.16 -9.83
N LYS A 55 -1.84 5.96 -10.75
CA LYS A 55 -1.26 7.27 -11.06
C LYS A 55 -1.20 8.16 -9.82
N GLU A 56 -2.30 8.24 -9.08
CA GLU A 56 -2.38 9.06 -7.88
C GLU A 56 -1.54 8.49 -6.73
N ILE A 57 -1.43 7.16 -6.62
CA ILE A 57 -0.50 6.53 -5.68
C ILE A 57 0.92 7.08 -5.89
N VAL A 58 1.39 7.10 -7.14
CA VAL A 58 2.72 7.59 -7.48
C VAL A 58 2.87 9.08 -7.17
N GLU A 59 1.88 9.89 -7.55
CA GLU A 59 1.87 11.33 -7.28
C GLU A 59 1.88 11.60 -5.76
N ASP A 60 1.02 10.95 -5.00
CA ASP A 60 0.95 11.11 -3.55
C ASP A 60 2.23 10.65 -2.86
N CYS A 61 2.80 9.51 -3.25
CA CYS A 61 4.06 9.03 -2.69
C CYS A 61 5.22 10.00 -2.96
N ASN A 62 5.27 10.60 -4.15
CA ASN A 62 6.28 11.62 -4.47
C ASN A 62 6.15 12.86 -3.57
N GLU A 63 4.94 13.34 -3.35
CA GLU A 63 4.70 14.49 -2.48
C GLU A 63 4.93 14.15 -1.00
N LEU A 64 4.51 12.97 -0.55
CA LEU A 64 4.72 12.50 0.82
C LEU A 64 6.21 12.36 1.16
N LYS A 65 7.03 11.95 0.21
CA LYS A 65 8.48 11.84 0.39
C LYS A 65 9.10 13.18 0.78
N LYS A 66 8.59 14.29 0.24
CA LYS A 66 9.08 15.64 0.54
C LYS A 66 8.85 16.04 2.00
N ILE A 67 7.91 15.42 2.68
CA ILE A 67 7.59 15.67 4.09
C ILE A 67 8.05 14.54 5.02
N GLY A 68 8.96 13.68 4.56
CA GLY A 68 9.58 12.63 5.37
C GLY A 68 8.77 11.35 5.52
N ILE A 69 7.79 11.12 4.66
CA ILE A 69 7.05 9.86 4.57
C ILE A 69 7.64 9.03 3.44
N ASN A 70 8.18 7.86 3.77
CA ASN A 70 8.58 6.88 2.77
C ASN A 70 7.45 5.88 2.50
N SER A 71 7.43 5.32 1.30
CA SER A 71 6.39 4.40 0.86
C SER A 71 6.99 3.12 0.31
N VAL A 72 6.26 2.02 0.44
CA VAL A 72 6.60 0.72 -0.14
C VAL A 72 5.31 0.03 -0.58
N ALA A 73 5.37 -0.67 -1.71
CA ALA A 73 4.29 -1.52 -2.18
C ALA A 73 4.70 -2.99 -2.11
N ILE A 74 3.75 -3.86 -1.78
CA ILE A 74 3.95 -5.30 -1.65
C ILE A 74 2.88 -6.02 -2.46
N CYS A 75 3.29 -6.97 -3.30
CA CYS A 75 2.39 -7.88 -4.00
C CYS A 75 2.49 -9.28 -3.38
N SER A 76 1.35 -9.79 -2.93
CA SER A 76 1.26 -11.09 -2.24
C SER A 76 0.34 -12.08 -2.97
N ASN A 77 -0.15 -11.74 -4.17
CA ASN A 77 -1.05 -12.62 -4.91
C ASN A 77 -0.38 -13.92 -5.37
N ASP A 78 -1.14 -14.99 -5.39
CA ASP A 78 -0.72 -16.26 -5.98
C ASP A 78 -0.48 -16.09 -7.48
N PHE A 79 0.77 -15.94 -7.86
CA PHE A 79 1.18 -15.73 -9.24
C PHE A 79 1.15 -17.00 -10.10
N VAL A 80 1.03 -18.17 -9.50
CA VAL A 80 0.92 -19.43 -10.24
C VAL A 80 -0.47 -19.54 -10.90
N ASN A 81 -1.51 -19.25 -10.12
CA ASN A 81 -2.89 -19.26 -10.62
C ASN A 81 -3.31 -17.93 -11.23
N TYR A 82 -2.58 -16.84 -10.92
CA TYR A 82 -2.81 -15.48 -11.42
C TYR A 82 -1.52 -14.91 -12.02
N PRO A 83 -1.09 -15.41 -13.20
CA PRO A 83 0.23 -15.04 -13.78
C PRO A 83 0.41 -13.57 -14.13
N ASP A 84 -0.68 -12.79 -14.22
CA ASP A 84 -0.60 -11.34 -14.33
C ASP A 84 0.14 -10.70 -13.16
N ASP A 85 0.20 -11.37 -12.00
CA ASP A 85 0.89 -10.90 -10.81
C ASP A 85 2.25 -11.58 -10.60
N SER A 86 2.84 -12.16 -11.65
CA SER A 86 4.21 -12.69 -11.61
C SER A 86 5.24 -11.60 -11.31
N PHE A 87 6.39 -12.00 -10.79
CA PHE A 87 7.49 -11.08 -10.52
C PHE A 87 7.94 -10.31 -11.77
N GLU A 88 7.97 -10.98 -12.92
CA GLU A 88 8.27 -10.32 -14.20
C GLU A 88 7.23 -9.24 -14.54
N ASN A 89 5.96 -9.52 -14.34
CA ASN A 89 4.89 -8.53 -14.56
C ASN A 89 4.89 -7.42 -13.51
N MET A 90 5.35 -7.68 -12.29
CA MET A 90 5.59 -6.64 -11.29
C MET A 90 6.65 -5.64 -11.77
N ILE A 91 7.74 -6.14 -12.35
CA ILE A 91 8.81 -5.28 -12.92
C ILE A 91 8.23 -4.38 -14.02
N LYS A 92 7.46 -4.96 -14.94
CA LYS A 92 6.81 -4.21 -16.02
C LYS A 92 5.83 -3.16 -15.48
N PHE A 93 5.02 -3.54 -14.50
CA PHE A 93 4.03 -2.65 -13.88
C PHE A 93 4.70 -1.47 -13.18
N ALA A 94 5.75 -1.72 -12.41
CA ALA A 94 6.52 -0.67 -11.73
C ALA A 94 7.17 0.30 -12.74
N ASN A 95 7.78 -0.24 -13.79
CA ASN A 95 8.43 0.57 -14.83
C ASN A 95 7.42 1.39 -15.63
N ASN A 96 6.34 0.78 -16.08
CA ASN A 96 5.32 1.43 -16.88
C ASN A 96 4.59 2.56 -16.12
N ASN A 97 4.45 2.41 -14.80
CA ASN A 97 3.82 3.41 -13.94
C ASN A 97 4.81 4.33 -13.24
N GLN A 98 6.11 4.21 -13.54
CA GLN A 98 7.17 5.07 -13.00
C GLN A 98 7.18 5.09 -11.46
N PHE A 99 7.11 3.91 -10.83
CA PHE A 99 7.16 3.81 -9.37
C PHE A 99 8.43 4.44 -8.81
N SER A 100 8.27 5.37 -7.90
CA SER A 100 9.35 6.03 -7.16
C SER A 100 9.64 5.37 -5.81
N PHE A 101 8.90 4.33 -5.48
CA PHE A 101 8.99 3.55 -4.25
C PHE A 101 9.29 2.09 -4.59
N PRO A 102 9.88 1.32 -3.66
CA PRO A 102 10.11 -0.11 -3.87
C PRO A 102 8.80 -0.89 -4.05
N TYR A 103 8.80 -1.84 -4.97
CA TYR A 103 7.73 -2.81 -5.17
C TYR A 103 8.26 -4.19 -4.85
N LEU A 104 7.73 -4.82 -3.79
CA LEU A 104 8.27 -6.02 -3.18
C LEU A 104 7.39 -7.23 -3.45
N HIS A 105 8.03 -8.39 -3.61
CA HIS A 105 7.36 -9.66 -3.85
C HIS A 105 7.29 -10.48 -2.57
N ASP A 106 6.07 -10.66 -2.06
CA ASP A 106 5.77 -11.53 -0.92
C ASP A 106 5.28 -12.90 -1.44
N ASP A 107 6.23 -13.68 -1.96
CA ASP A 107 5.95 -14.97 -2.61
C ASP A 107 5.28 -15.97 -1.64
N THR A 108 5.72 -16.02 -0.39
CA THR A 108 5.16 -16.94 0.61
C THR A 108 3.81 -16.49 1.16
N GLN A 109 3.42 -15.25 0.93
CA GLN A 109 2.22 -14.61 1.47
C GLN A 109 2.25 -14.41 3.01
N GLU A 110 3.38 -14.68 3.63
CA GLU A 110 3.53 -14.56 5.09
C GLU A 110 3.40 -13.12 5.57
N ILE A 111 3.92 -12.17 4.78
CA ILE A 111 3.87 -10.74 5.14
C ILE A 111 2.43 -10.23 5.07
N ALA A 112 1.71 -10.50 3.99
CA ALA A 112 0.30 -10.10 3.91
C ALA A 112 -0.53 -10.69 5.06
N LYS A 113 -0.29 -11.96 5.41
CA LYS A 113 -0.97 -12.62 6.53
C LYS A 113 -0.62 -11.97 7.86
N SER A 114 0.66 -11.65 8.09
CA SER A 114 1.12 -11.03 9.34
C SER A 114 0.56 -9.61 9.54
N TYR A 115 0.32 -8.89 8.45
CA TYR A 115 -0.29 -7.55 8.46
C TYR A 115 -1.82 -7.58 8.49
N ASP A 116 -2.44 -8.75 8.40
CA ASP A 116 -3.90 -8.89 8.22
C ASP A 116 -4.41 -8.13 6.98
N ALA A 117 -3.60 -8.11 5.92
CA ALA A 117 -4.01 -7.54 4.64
C ALA A 117 -5.10 -8.41 4.01
N VAL A 118 -6.15 -7.79 3.45
CA VAL A 118 -7.32 -8.51 2.98
C VAL A 118 -7.63 -8.31 1.50
N CYS A 119 -7.23 -7.18 0.95
CA CYS A 119 -7.55 -6.83 -0.45
C CYS A 119 -6.44 -5.98 -1.07
N THR A 120 -6.59 -5.68 -2.35
CA THR A 120 -5.76 -4.71 -3.06
C THR A 120 -6.63 -3.64 -3.70
N PRO A 121 -6.34 -2.34 -3.51
CA PRO A 121 -5.29 -1.82 -2.62
C PRO A 121 -5.70 -1.87 -1.13
N ASP A 122 -4.73 -2.13 -0.26
CA ASP A 122 -4.88 -2.05 1.19
C ASP A 122 -3.77 -1.15 1.73
N PHE A 123 -4.12 -0.02 2.33
CA PHE A 123 -3.18 1.02 2.74
C PHE A 123 -2.99 1.02 4.25
N PHE A 124 -1.73 0.95 4.69
CA PHE A 124 -1.32 0.99 6.10
C PHE A 124 -0.40 2.19 6.31
N GLY A 125 -0.90 3.21 6.99
CA GLY A 125 -0.15 4.42 7.32
C GLY A 125 0.36 4.41 8.75
N TYR A 126 1.67 4.49 8.90
CA TYR A 126 2.37 4.46 10.19
C TYR A 126 3.01 5.80 10.51
N ASN A 127 3.05 6.16 11.81
CA ASN A 127 3.81 7.31 12.26
C ASN A 127 5.33 6.98 12.37
N LYS A 128 6.15 7.94 12.79
CA LYS A 128 7.61 7.76 12.94
C LYS A 128 8.02 6.64 13.90
N ASN A 129 7.13 6.25 14.81
CA ASN A 129 7.33 5.16 15.76
C ASN A 129 6.81 3.80 15.23
N LEU A 130 6.44 3.74 13.94
CA LEU A 130 5.85 2.55 13.31
C LEU A 130 4.56 2.07 13.98
N GLU A 131 3.77 3.00 14.49
CA GLU A 131 2.45 2.76 15.04
C GLU A 131 1.41 3.08 13.98
N LEU A 132 0.48 2.15 13.74
CA LEU A 132 -0.58 2.31 12.74
C LEU A 132 -1.49 3.50 13.12
N GLN A 133 -1.68 4.40 12.18
CA GLN A 133 -2.49 5.59 12.34
C GLN A 133 -3.51 5.79 11.22
N TYR A 134 -3.36 5.06 10.12
CA TYR A 134 -4.28 5.11 9.00
C TYR A 134 -4.45 3.73 8.38
N ARG A 135 -5.69 3.31 8.22
CA ARG A 135 -6.09 2.18 7.38
C ARG A 135 -7.39 2.54 6.67
N GLY A 136 -7.26 3.16 5.54
CA GLY A 136 -8.38 3.70 4.79
C GLY A 136 -8.11 3.74 3.29
N ARG A 137 -9.08 4.24 2.55
CA ARG A 137 -8.98 4.36 1.10
C ARG A 137 -7.99 5.44 0.67
N LEU A 138 -7.53 5.37 -0.59
CA LEU A 138 -6.82 6.50 -1.19
C LEU A 138 -7.79 7.66 -1.41
N ARG A 139 -8.86 7.41 -2.17
CA ARG A 139 -9.96 8.36 -2.38
C ARG A 139 -11.23 7.63 -2.83
N GLU A 140 -12.32 8.36 -2.94
CA GLU A 140 -13.56 7.82 -3.48
C GLU A 140 -13.41 7.44 -4.95
N LEU A 141 -13.92 6.25 -5.30
CA LEU A 141 -14.04 5.79 -6.68
C LEU A 141 -15.52 5.68 -7.06
N LYS A 142 -15.89 6.25 -8.19
CA LYS A 142 -17.20 6.03 -8.83
C LYS A 142 -16.99 5.24 -10.11
N LYS A 143 -17.40 3.98 -10.13
CA LYS A 143 -17.22 3.07 -11.27
C LYS A 143 -15.76 3.04 -11.75
N PHE A 144 -14.82 2.84 -10.84
CA PHE A 144 -13.37 2.84 -11.08
C PHE A 144 -12.79 4.18 -11.57
N VAL A 145 -13.52 5.28 -11.42
CA VAL A 145 -13.02 6.62 -11.72
C VAL A 145 -12.80 7.37 -10.41
N PRO A 146 -11.59 7.87 -10.14
CA PRO A 146 -11.33 8.67 -8.95
C PRO A 146 -12.15 9.97 -8.95
N VAL A 147 -12.77 10.28 -7.80
CA VAL A 147 -13.42 11.57 -7.59
C VAL A 147 -12.34 12.58 -7.22
N THR A 148 -11.94 13.39 -8.18
CA THR A 148 -10.83 14.34 -8.04
C THR A 148 -11.29 15.69 -7.49
N ASP A 149 -11.62 15.71 -6.21
CA ASP A 149 -11.94 16.94 -5.47
C ASP A 149 -10.90 17.14 -4.36
N GLY A 150 -9.94 18.01 -4.62
CA GLY A 150 -8.84 18.28 -3.70
C GLY A 150 -7.85 17.12 -3.55
N LYS A 151 -7.07 17.17 -2.48
CA LYS A 151 -6.12 16.11 -2.13
C LYS A 151 -6.84 14.81 -1.72
N SER A 152 -6.20 13.67 -1.96
CA SER A 152 -6.73 12.37 -1.57
C SER A 152 -6.90 12.24 -0.05
N ASP A 153 -7.78 11.32 0.36
CA ASP A 153 -7.95 11.00 1.79
C ASP A 153 -6.64 10.47 2.38
N LEU A 154 -5.94 9.61 1.62
CA LEU A 154 -4.63 9.07 2.01
C LEU A 154 -3.60 10.18 2.22
N PHE A 155 -3.48 11.10 1.27
CA PHE A 155 -2.51 12.19 1.35
C PHE A 155 -2.78 13.08 2.57
N LYS A 156 -4.03 13.47 2.80
CA LYS A 156 -4.43 14.26 3.95
C LYS A 156 -4.10 13.56 5.27
N ALA A 157 -4.40 12.27 5.36
CA ALA A 157 -4.14 11.47 6.56
C ALA A 157 -2.65 11.34 6.83
N MET A 158 -1.85 11.00 5.81
CA MET A 158 -0.40 10.86 5.97
C MET A 158 0.29 12.19 6.28
N SER A 159 -0.20 13.30 5.72
CA SER A 159 0.29 14.64 6.06
C SER A 159 0.02 14.98 7.52
N GLN A 160 -1.16 14.68 8.03
CA GLN A 160 -1.50 14.85 9.45
C GLN A 160 -0.60 13.99 10.34
N ILE A 161 -0.37 12.73 9.96
CA ILE A 161 0.52 11.81 10.69
C ILE A 161 1.94 12.36 10.75
N ALA A 162 2.47 12.87 9.63
CA ALA A 162 3.80 13.48 9.58
C ALA A 162 3.93 14.67 10.54
N GLU A 163 2.88 15.48 10.64
CA GLU A 163 2.86 16.69 11.46
C GLU A 163 2.62 16.41 12.94
N THR A 164 1.67 15.52 13.26
CA THR A 164 1.17 15.32 14.62
C THR A 164 1.51 13.97 15.25
N GLY A 165 1.94 12.99 14.44
CA GLY A 165 2.12 11.60 14.87
C GLY A 165 0.82 10.81 15.03
N LYS A 166 -0.34 11.43 14.70
CA LYS A 166 -1.66 10.81 14.83
C LYS A 166 -2.48 10.99 13.56
N GLY A 167 -3.16 9.91 13.17
CA GLY A 167 -4.09 9.92 12.05
C GLY A 167 -5.45 10.51 12.40
N PRO A 168 -6.30 10.75 11.37
CA PRO A 168 -7.67 11.21 11.58
C PRO A 168 -8.49 10.15 12.32
N GLN A 169 -9.41 10.57 13.18
CA GLN A 169 -10.29 9.68 13.93
C GLN A 169 -11.27 8.92 13.01
N ASN A 170 -11.79 9.61 12.00
CA ASN A 170 -12.74 9.04 11.05
C ASN A 170 -12.02 8.69 9.75
N GLN A 171 -12.07 7.42 9.37
CA GLN A 171 -11.43 6.91 8.18
C GLN A 171 -12.43 6.06 7.39
N ILE A 172 -12.36 6.16 6.08
CA ILE A 172 -13.20 5.37 5.19
C ILE A 172 -12.39 4.17 4.72
N PRO A 173 -12.85 2.93 4.97
CA PRO A 173 -12.15 1.73 4.57
C PRO A 173 -11.82 1.69 3.08
N SER A 174 -10.67 1.13 2.72
CA SER A 174 -10.36 0.79 1.33
C SER A 174 -11.25 -0.36 0.89
N ALA A 175 -11.61 -0.37 -0.39
CA ALA A 175 -12.33 -1.46 -1.02
C ALA A 175 -11.56 -1.93 -2.24
N GLY A 176 -11.51 -3.23 -2.46
CA GLY A 176 -10.76 -3.78 -3.58
C GLY A 176 -11.00 -5.26 -3.82
N CYS A 177 -10.18 -5.83 -4.70
CA CYS A 177 -10.19 -7.26 -4.95
C CYS A 177 -9.52 -7.99 -3.79
N GLY A 178 -10.11 -9.10 -3.32
CA GLY A 178 -9.47 -9.94 -2.32
C GLY A 178 -8.10 -10.42 -2.77
N ILE A 179 -7.15 -10.51 -1.84
CA ILE A 179 -5.84 -11.11 -2.10
C ILE A 179 -6.05 -12.55 -2.57
N LYS A 180 -5.33 -12.94 -3.61
CA LYS A 180 -5.39 -14.28 -4.19
C LYS A 180 -4.47 -15.19 -3.38
N TRP A 181 -5.06 -15.90 -2.40
CA TRP A 181 -4.30 -16.80 -1.56
C TRP A 181 -3.95 -18.10 -2.29
N LYS A 182 -2.76 -18.62 -2.04
CA LYS A 182 -2.39 -19.97 -2.45
C LYS A 182 -3.28 -20.96 -1.70
N PHE A 183 -3.73 -21.97 -2.40
CA PHE A 183 -4.41 -23.09 -1.76
C PHE A 183 -3.33 -24.03 -1.19
N ASP A 184 -3.50 -24.42 0.07
CA ASP A 184 -2.67 -25.42 0.72
C ASP A 184 -2.97 -26.82 0.16
#